data_4cbd3b4e93156fc929878ca2060927f7
#
_entry.id   4cbd3b4e93156fc929878ca2060927f7
#
_cell.length_a   1.000
_cell.length_b   1.000
_cell.length_c   1.000
_cell.angle_alpha   90.00
_cell.angle_beta   90.00
_cell.angle_gamma   90.00
#
_symmetry.space_group_name_H-M   'P 1'
#
loop_
_entity.id
_entity.type
_entity.pdbx_description
1 polymer ?
#
loop_
_entity_poly.entity_id
_entity_poly.type
_entity_poly.pdbx_seq_one_letter_code
_entity_poly.pdbx_strand_id
1 'polypeptide(L)'
;MIIILASFCIGFYYLINNKETKNEIILFPENKTIVASGKLIYDNQCSSCHGINLQGQEGWQDELGDGLRLAPPHSEEGHTWHHTDYHLFMLTKYGIEEFLNMDYPNNMPAYKDLLSNDQIISVLSYIKSNWPTHIRIRHDQLNKIFNENLRK
;
A
#
# COMPACT_ATOMS: atom_id res chain seq x y z
N MET A 1 31.50 -41.14 -10.81
CA MET A 1 30.43 -40.60 -11.68
C MET A 1 29.14 -40.23 -10.91
N ILE A 2 28.91 -40.75 -9.74
CA ILE A 2 27.69 -40.46 -8.92
C ILE A 2 27.70 -39.07 -8.23
N ILE A 3 28.91 -38.57 -7.85
CA ILE A 3 29.04 -37.29 -7.10
C ILE A 3 28.68 -36.06 -7.97
N ILE A 4 28.95 -36.12 -9.29
CA ILE A 4 28.67 -34.99 -10.21
C ILE A 4 27.17 -34.80 -10.46
N LEU A 5 26.39 -35.89 -10.46
CA LEU A 5 24.93 -35.84 -10.63
C LEU A 5 24.24 -35.24 -9.42
N ALA A 6 24.70 -35.51 -8.19
CA ALA A 6 24.14 -34.97 -6.98
C ALA A 6 24.32 -33.43 -6.89
N SER A 7 25.51 -32.93 -7.30
CA SER A 7 25.78 -31.49 -7.31
C SER A 7 24.92 -30.73 -8.33
N PHE A 8 24.60 -31.35 -9.45
CA PHE A 8 23.76 -30.78 -10.49
C PHE A 8 22.28 -30.69 -10.04
N CYS A 9 21.78 -31.72 -9.34
CA CYS A 9 20.43 -31.74 -8.79
C CYS A 9 20.24 -30.70 -7.68
N ILE A 10 21.24 -30.52 -6.81
CA ILE A 10 21.20 -29.52 -5.73
C ILE A 10 21.24 -28.10 -6.33
N GLY A 11 22.10 -27.83 -7.30
CA GLY A 11 22.18 -26.55 -8.00
C GLY A 11 20.87 -26.22 -8.74
N PHE A 12 20.28 -27.19 -9.41
CA PHE A 12 19.01 -27.05 -10.11
C PHE A 12 17.83 -26.85 -9.17
N TYR A 13 17.82 -27.54 -8.03
CA TYR A 13 16.83 -27.32 -6.95
C TYR A 13 16.92 -25.91 -6.36
N TYR A 14 18.14 -25.38 -6.14
CA TYR A 14 18.35 -24.00 -5.70
C TYR A 14 17.92 -22.96 -6.75
N LEU A 15 18.14 -23.22 -8.03
CA LEU A 15 17.74 -22.33 -9.14
C LEU A 15 16.20 -22.31 -9.32
N ILE A 16 15.52 -23.44 -9.09
CA ILE A 16 14.06 -23.51 -9.19
C ILE A 16 13.38 -22.87 -7.96
N ASN A 17 13.99 -23.01 -6.77
CA ASN A 17 13.41 -22.46 -5.52
C ASN A 17 13.79 -20.99 -5.28
N ASN A 18 14.82 -20.46 -5.93
CA ASN A 18 15.12 -19.04 -5.96
C ASN A 18 14.42 -18.31 -7.13
N LYS A 19 13.17 -18.64 -7.44
CA LYS A 19 12.29 -17.61 -7.99
C LYS A 19 12.23 -16.53 -6.92
N GLU A 20 12.90 -15.40 -7.16
CA GLU A 20 12.69 -14.19 -6.38
C GLU A 20 11.19 -14.02 -6.27
N THR A 21 10.65 -14.27 -5.08
CA THR A 21 9.32 -13.80 -4.74
C THR A 21 9.46 -12.28 -4.83
N LYS A 22 9.08 -11.69 -5.98
CA LYS A 22 8.85 -10.26 -6.06
C LYS A 22 8.14 -9.93 -4.77
N ASN A 23 8.73 -9.08 -3.92
CA ASN A 23 8.18 -8.75 -2.61
C ASN A 23 6.76 -8.22 -2.81
N GLU A 24 5.80 -9.12 -2.70
CA GLU A 24 4.39 -8.81 -2.83
C GLU A 24 4.03 -7.95 -1.61
N ILE A 25 3.56 -6.75 -1.83
CA ILE A 25 3.04 -5.91 -0.74
C ILE A 25 1.66 -6.44 -0.37
N ILE A 26 1.51 -6.82 0.89
CA ILE A 26 0.26 -7.36 1.44
C ILE A 26 -0.08 -6.58 2.71
N LEU A 27 -1.34 -6.16 2.83
CA LEU A 27 -1.89 -5.52 4.01
C LEU A 27 -2.62 -6.55 4.90
N PHE A 28 -2.58 -6.34 6.22
CA PHE A 28 -3.05 -7.27 7.23
C PHE A 28 -4.18 -6.67 8.09
N PRO A 29 -5.37 -6.35 7.53
CA PRO A 29 -6.44 -5.66 8.24
C PRO A 29 -7.05 -6.48 9.40
N GLU A 30 -6.85 -7.79 9.42
CA GLU A 30 -7.35 -8.68 10.48
C GLU A 30 -6.30 -8.88 11.61
N ASN A 31 -5.06 -8.45 11.42
CA ASN A 31 -4.03 -8.57 12.44
C ASN A 31 -4.10 -7.42 13.44
N LYS A 32 -4.68 -7.70 14.60
CA LYS A 32 -4.93 -6.69 15.66
C LYS A 32 -3.68 -5.93 16.10
N THR A 33 -2.52 -6.59 16.15
CA THR A 33 -1.26 -5.95 16.56
C THR A 33 -0.78 -4.97 15.50
N ILE A 34 -0.79 -5.38 14.22
CA ILE A 34 -0.41 -4.52 13.10
C ILE A 34 -1.37 -3.33 12.99
N VAL A 35 -2.68 -3.58 13.09
CA VAL A 35 -3.71 -2.53 13.04
C VAL A 35 -3.56 -1.54 14.19
N ALA A 36 -3.30 -1.99 15.42
CA ALA A 36 -3.08 -1.10 16.56
C ALA A 36 -1.83 -0.22 16.39
N SER A 37 -0.73 -0.78 15.91
CA SER A 37 0.48 -0.03 15.55
C SER A 37 0.19 0.97 14.41
N GLY A 38 -0.55 0.55 13.40
CA GLY A 38 -0.95 1.38 12.28
C GLY A 38 -1.82 2.57 12.70
N LYS A 39 -2.73 2.35 13.66
CA LYS A 39 -3.53 3.44 14.23
C LYS A 39 -2.68 4.53 14.86
N LEU A 40 -1.68 4.15 15.66
CA LEU A 40 -0.78 5.11 16.29
C LEU A 40 0.00 5.92 15.24
N ILE A 41 0.44 5.28 14.17
CA ILE A 41 1.11 5.96 13.06
C ILE A 41 0.15 6.90 12.35
N TYR A 42 -1.08 6.44 12.05
CA TYR A 42 -2.11 7.23 11.41
C TYR A 42 -2.41 8.52 12.21
N ASP A 43 -2.64 8.38 13.51
CA ASP A 43 -2.95 9.50 14.38
C ASP A 43 -1.84 10.58 14.39
N ASN A 44 -0.58 10.15 14.28
CA ASN A 44 0.57 11.07 14.35
C ASN A 44 0.99 11.64 12.98
N GLN A 45 0.76 10.92 11.89
CA GLN A 45 1.35 11.27 10.59
C GLN A 45 0.32 11.59 9.51
N CYS A 46 -0.92 11.12 9.64
CA CYS A 46 -1.90 11.17 8.56
C CYS A 46 -3.17 11.95 8.93
N SER A 47 -3.61 11.83 10.19
CA SER A 47 -4.92 12.32 10.63
C SER A 47 -5.10 13.83 10.53
N SER A 48 -4.01 14.61 10.58
CA SER A 48 -4.06 16.07 10.44
C SER A 48 -4.61 16.53 9.10
N CYS A 49 -4.38 15.76 8.04
CA CYS A 49 -4.89 16.02 6.69
C CYS A 49 -6.06 15.11 6.34
N HIS A 50 -5.95 13.80 6.60
CA HIS A 50 -6.97 12.82 6.21
C HIS A 50 -8.12 12.67 7.22
N GLY A 51 -8.08 13.44 8.33
CA GLY A 51 -9.07 13.44 9.38
C GLY A 51 -8.94 12.26 10.35
N ILE A 52 -9.26 12.49 11.63
CA ILE A 52 -9.15 11.47 12.69
C ILE A 52 -10.11 10.29 12.48
N ASN A 53 -11.20 10.50 11.76
CA ASN A 53 -12.18 9.48 11.39
C ASN A 53 -12.09 9.08 9.93
N LEU A 54 -10.92 9.27 9.28
CA LEU A 54 -10.68 8.92 7.88
C LEU A 54 -11.52 9.72 6.87
N GLN A 55 -12.12 10.84 7.29
CA GLN A 55 -13.12 11.58 6.51
C GLN A 55 -12.52 12.49 5.42
N GLY A 56 -11.19 12.71 5.43
CA GLY A 56 -10.54 13.65 4.50
C GLY A 56 -10.84 15.11 4.80
N GLN A 57 -10.47 15.97 3.87
CA GLN A 57 -10.78 17.40 3.88
C GLN A 57 -12.07 17.68 3.11
N GLU A 58 -12.82 18.70 3.53
CA GLU A 58 -14.00 19.16 2.80
C GLU A 58 -13.58 19.68 1.41
N GLY A 59 -14.37 19.34 0.38
CA GLY A 59 -14.06 19.72 -1.00
C GLY A 59 -12.90 18.96 -1.63
N TRP A 60 -12.46 17.82 -1.10
CA TRP A 60 -11.33 17.03 -1.62
C TRP A 60 -11.45 16.61 -3.10
N GLN A 61 -12.67 16.60 -3.64
CA GLN A 61 -12.94 16.29 -5.05
C GLN A 61 -12.69 17.49 -5.97
N ASP A 62 -12.66 18.70 -5.40
CA ASP A 62 -12.50 19.93 -6.13
C ASP A 62 -10.99 20.20 -6.32
N GLU A 63 -10.67 20.89 -7.40
CA GLU A 63 -9.36 21.44 -7.63
C GLU A 63 -9.32 22.89 -7.18
N LEU A 64 -8.41 23.24 -6.30
CA LEU A 64 -8.21 24.62 -5.91
C LEU A 64 -7.64 25.44 -7.09
N GLY A 65 -7.78 26.76 -7.05
CA GLY A 65 -7.42 27.65 -8.15
C GLY A 65 -5.93 27.60 -8.59
N ASP A 66 -5.06 27.01 -7.75
CA ASP A 66 -3.64 26.74 -8.04
C ASP A 66 -3.37 25.28 -8.43
N GLY A 67 -4.41 24.48 -8.63
CA GLY A 67 -4.31 23.05 -8.95
C GLY A 67 -4.09 22.14 -7.74
N LEU A 68 -3.99 22.70 -6.52
CA LEU A 68 -3.73 21.92 -5.32
C LEU A 68 -4.88 20.94 -5.03
N ARG A 69 -4.52 19.67 -4.77
CA ARG A 69 -5.45 18.61 -4.38
C ARG A 69 -5.49 18.46 -2.86
N LEU A 70 -6.70 18.53 -2.31
CA LEU A 70 -6.93 18.31 -0.88
C LEU A 70 -6.88 16.82 -0.53
N ALA A 71 -6.62 16.53 0.76
CA ALA A 71 -6.49 15.15 1.24
C ALA A 71 -7.84 14.40 1.16
N PRO A 72 -7.93 13.31 0.39
CA PRO A 72 -9.16 12.55 0.26
C PRO A 72 -9.50 11.74 1.51
N PRO A 73 -10.76 11.31 1.68
CA PRO A 73 -11.14 10.33 2.68
C PRO A 73 -10.42 9.00 2.47
N HIS A 74 -10.07 8.35 3.58
CA HIS A 74 -9.63 6.96 3.60
C HIS A 74 -10.74 5.98 4.01
N SER A 75 -11.95 6.49 4.28
CA SER A 75 -13.17 5.71 4.50
C SER A 75 -13.72 5.12 3.20
N GLU A 76 -14.85 4.42 3.29
CA GLU A 76 -15.57 3.90 2.11
C GLU A 76 -16.05 5.00 1.16
N GLU A 77 -16.23 6.22 1.65
CA GLU A 77 -16.66 7.39 0.87
C GLU A 77 -15.56 7.96 -0.04
N GLY A 78 -14.29 7.61 0.25
CA GLY A 78 -13.15 7.99 -0.57
C GLY A 78 -12.86 7.00 -1.69
N HIS A 79 -11.70 7.17 -2.33
CA HIS A 79 -11.29 6.28 -3.43
C HIS A 79 -10.05 5.44 -3.13
N THR A 80 -9.53 5.46 -1.90
CA THR A 80 -8.31 4.74 -1.50
C THR A 80 -8.39 3.25 -1.83
N TRP A 81 -9.53 2.63 -1.61
CA TRP A 81 -9.78 1.21 -1.86
C TRP A 81 -9.87 0.82 -3.35
N HIS A 82 -9.81 1.79 -4.28
CA HIS A 82 -9.67 1.57 -5.72
C HIS A 82 -8.22 1.27 -6.16
N HIS A 83 -7.25 1.50 -5.29
CA HIS A 83 -5.82 1.27 -5.54
C HIS A 83 -5.38 -0.04 -4.88
N THR A 84 -4.46 -0.76 -5.53
CA THR A 84 -3.89 -1.99 -4.95
C THR A 84 -3.02 -1.72 -3.73
N ASP A 85 -2.78 -2.73 -2.90
CA ASP A 85 -1.84 -2.66 -1.77
C ASP A 85 -0.48 -2.12 -2.23
N TYR A 86 0.01 -2.56 -3.39
CA TYR A 86 1.25 -2.09 -3.99
C TYR A 86 1.21 -0.59 -4.31
N HIS A 87 0.17 -0.12 -4.99
CA HIS A 87 0.04 1.30 -5.33
C HIS A 87 -0.06 2.17 -4.08
N LEU A 88 -0.87 1.78 -3.11
CA LEU A 88 -1.00 2.50 -1.84
C LEU A 88 0.34 2.59 -1.10
N PHE A 89 1.09 1.49 -1.06
CA PHE A 89 2.42 1.45 -0.45
C PHE A 89 3.39 2.39 -1.17
N MET A 90 3.44 2.34 -2.49
CA MET A 90 4.36 3.15 -3.30
C MET A 90 4.04 4.64 -3.22
N LEU A 91 2.75 5.01 -3.32
CA LEU A 91 2.29 6.40 -3.16
C LEU A 91 2.66 6.95 -1.78
N THR A 92 2.45 6.17 -0.72
CA THR A 92 2.80 6.58 0.63
C THR A 92 4.31 6.72 0.79
N LYS A 93 5.07 5.77 0.28
CA LYS A 93 6.52 5.75 0.46
C LYS A 93 7.24 6.85 -0.30
N TYR A 94 6.92 7.02 -1.58
CA TYR A 94 7.69 7.90 -2.47
C TYR A 94 6.99 9.23 -2.77
N GLY A 95 5.72 9.36 -2.37
CA GLY A 95 4.88 10.50 -2.73
C GLY A 95 4.17 10.31 -4.07
N ILE A 96 3.11 11.09 -4.28
CA ILE A 96 2.23 10.92 -5.43
C ILE A 96 2.95 11.28 -6.73
N GLU A 97 3.63 12.42 -6.76
CA GLU A 97 4.31 12.93 -7.96
C GLU A 97 5.46 12.03 -8.43
N GLU A 98 6.31 11.58 -7.49
CA GLU A 98 7.43 10.67 -7.80
C GLU A 98 6.91 9.33 -8.35
N PHE A 99 5.88 8.77 -7.71
CA PHE A 99 5.33 7.49 -8.12
C PHE A 99 4.59 7.54 -9.46
N LEU A 100 3.78 8.59 -9.69
CA LEU A 100 3.02 8.74 -10.93
C LEU A 100 3.86 9.32 -12.08
N ASN A 101 5.04 9.88 -11.78
CA ASN A 101 5.90 10.59 -12.72
C ASN A 101 5.14 11.70 -13.48
N MET A 102 4.35 12.46 -12.73
CA MET A 102 3.54 13.57 -13.27
C MET A 102 3.43 14.70 -12.25
N ASP A 103 3.14 15.90 -12.76
CA ASP A 103 2.81 17.06 -11.94
C ASP A 103 1.44 16.82 -11.28
N TYR A 104 1.42 16.79 -9.96
CA TYR A 104 0.21 16.57 -9.15
C TYR A 104 0.33 17.38 -7.86
N PRO A 105 0.02 18.68 -7.89
CA PRO A 105 0.16 19.55 -6.74
C PRO A 105 -0.63 19.04 -5.54
N ASN A 106 0.08 18.71 -4.47
CA ASN A 106 -0.49 18.16 -3.26
C ASN A 106 0.43 18.43 -2.05
N ASN A 107 -0.12 18.31 -0.84
CA ASN A 107 0.62 18.49 0.41
C ASN A 107 0.97 17.15 1.09
N MET A 108 0.76 16.01 0.45
CA MET A 108 1.11 14.71 1.02
C MET A 108 2.63 14.50 0.97
N PRO A 109 3.32 14.36 2.10
CA PRO A 109 4.76 14.11 2.08
C PRO A 109 5.09 12.69 1.61
N ALA A 110 6.29 12.50 1.06
CA ALA A 110 6.88 11.18 0.89
C ALA A 110 7.40 10.67 2.25
N TYR A 111 7.08 9.42 2.58
CA TYR A 111 7.41 8.84 3.88
C TYR A 111 8.65 7.94 3.86
N LYS A 112 9.39 7.85 2.75
CA LYS A 112 10.55 6.94 2.59
C LYS A 112 11.64 7.12 3.66
N ASP A 113 11.83 8.36 4.15
CA ASP A 113 12.84 8.71 5.14
C ASP A 113 12.25 8.85 6.57
N LEU A 114 10.93 8.75 6.72
CA LEU A 114 10.21 8.93 7.98
C LEU A 114 9.65 7.63 8.56
N LEU A 115 9.24 6.70 7.70
CA LEU A 115 8.61 5.43 8.09
C LEU A 115 9.33 4.25 7.44
N SER A 116 9.53 3.18 8.22
CA SER A 116 9.98 1.90 7.67
C SER A 116 8.88 1.26 6.80
N ASN A 117 9.25 0.28 5.97
CA ASN A 117 8.28 -0.48 5.17
C ASN A 117 7.19 -1.12 6.03
N ASP A 118 7.56 -1.70 7.20
CA ASP A 118 6.61 -2.32 8.12
C ASP A 118 5.67 -1.30 8.75
N GLN A 119 6.12 -0.07 9.00
CA GLN A 119 5.29 1.02 9.48
C GLN A 119 4.30 1.50 8.42
N ILE A 120 4.72 1.60 7.15
CA ILE A 120 3.83 1.91 6.04
C ILE A 120 2.77 0.81 5.86
N ILE A 121 3.17 -0.47 5.89
CA ILE A 121 2.24 -1.60 5.85
C ILE A 121 1.26 -1.54 7.02
N SER A 122 1.72 -1.19 8.21
CA SER A 122 0.87 -1.11 9.41
C SER A 122 -0.18 -0.02 9.28
N VAL A 123 0.18 1.19 8.87
CA VAL A 123 -0.79 2.29 8.72
C VAL A 123 -1.80 2.01 7.61
N LEU A 124 -1.37 1.45 6.49
CA LEU A 124 -2.28 1.04 5.41
C LEU A 124 -3.20 -0.12 5.82
N SER A 125 -2.70 -1.04 6.64
CA SER A 125 -3.52 -2.12 7.23
C SER A 125 -4.58 -1.57 8.18
N TYR A 126 -4.26 -0.54 8.99
CA TYR A 126 -5.23 0.17 9.80
C TYR A 126 -6.30 0.83 8.93
N ILE A 127 -5.94 1.55 7.88
CA ILE A 127 -6.91 2.16 6.96
C ILE A 127 -7.83 1.09 6.39
N LYS A 128 -7.28 0.01 5.82
CA LYS A 128 -8.04 -1.11 5.24
C LYS A 128 -8.95 -1.79 6.27
N SER A 129 -8.56 -1.86 7.54
CA SER A 129 -9.37 -2.49 8.61
C SER A 129 -10.67 -1.73 8.90
N ASN A 130 -10.73 -0.44 8.57
CA ASN A 130 -11.92 0.41 8.75
C ASN A 130 -12.92 0.30 7.57
N TRP A 131 -12.55 -0.36 6.48
CA TRP A 131 -13.48 -0.53 5.36
C TRP A 131 -14.53 -1.61 5.66
N PRO A 132 -15.77 -1.42 5.21
CA PRO A 132 -16.78 -2.45 5.25
C PRO A 132 -16.33 -3.74 4.55
N THR A 133 -16.87 -4.87 4.98
CA THR A 133 -16.46 -6.18 4.45
C THR A 133 -16.57 -6.28 2.93
N HIS A 134 -17.64 -5.73 2.33
CA HIS A 134 -17.81 -5.77 0.87
C HIS A 134 -16.76 -4.97 0.11
N ILE A 135 -16.28 -3.85 0.67
CA ILE A 135 -15.18 -3.05 0.12
C ILE A 135 -13.86 -3.83 0.23
N ARG A 136 -13.57 -4.45 1.38
CA ARG A 136 -12.37 -5.28 1.55
C ARG A 136 -12.31 -6.44 0.57
N ILE A 137 -13.43 -7.14 0.38
CA ILE A 137 -13.52 -8.23 -0.61
C ILE A 137 -13.22 -7.73 -2.02
N ARG A 138 -13.79 -6.60 -2.43
CA ARG A 138 -13.53 -5.99 -3.73
C ARG A 138 -12.07 -5.58 -3.91
N HIS A 139 -11.48 -4.99 -2.88
CA HIS A 139 -10.08 -4.60 -2.87
C HIS A 139 -9.14 -5.82 -2.92
N ASP A 140 -9.45 -6.92 -2.23
CA ASP A 140 -8.69 -8.17 -2.30
C ASP A 140 -8.75 -8.80 -3.69
N GLN A 141 -9.90 -8.72 -4.38
CA GLN A 141 -10.02 -9.15 -5.78
C GLN A 141 -9.16 -8.30 -6.71
N LEU A 142 -9.11 -6.98 -6.50
CA LEU A 142 -8.24 -6.07 -7.24
C LEU A 142 -6.75 -6.45 -7.08
N ASN A 143 -6.31 -6.69 -5.84
CA ASN A 143 -4.94 -7.14 -5.54
C ASN A 143 -4.61 -8.47 -6.22
N LYS A 144 -5.54 -9.44 -6.17
CA LYS A 144 -5.36 -10.73 -6.82
C LYS A 144 -5.12 -10.58 -8.33
N ILE A 145 -5.98 -9.81 -9.02
CA ILE A 145 -5.85 -9.58 -10.47
C ILE A 145 -4.51 -8.89 -10.79
N PHE A 146 -4.14 -7.88 -10.02
CA PHE A 146 -2.88 -7.16 -10.19
C PHE A 146 -1.68 -8.10 -10.06
N ASN A 147 -1.64 -8.92 -9.01
CA ASN A 147 -0.54 -9.84 -8.75
C ASN A 147 -0.45 -10.97 -9.80
N GLU A 148 -1.59 -11.46 -10.31
CA GLU A 148 -1.62 -12.42 -11.41
C GLU A 148 -1.02 -11.84 -12.71
N ASN A 149 -1.25 -10.55 -12.99
CA ASN A 149 -0.71 -9.88 -14.17
C ASN A 149 0.80 -9.61 -14.07
N LEU A 150 1.33 -9.41 -12.86
CA LEU A 150 2.78 -9.26 -12.65
C LEU A 150 3.56 -10.57 -12.83
N ARG A 151 2.88 -11.71 -12.78
CA ARG A 151 3.50 -13.05 -12.91
C ARG A 151 3.56 -13.57 -14.34
N LYS A 152 2.90 -12.90 -15.28
CA LYS A 152 2.91 -13.20 -16.73
C LYS A 152 4.05 -12.52 -17.43
#